data_8d1fa90ec1cba71ef67b614406644004
#
_entry.id   8d1fa90ec1cba71ef67b614406644004
#
_cell.length_a   1.000
_cell.length_b   1.000
_cell.length_c   1.000
_cell.angle_alpha   90.00
_cell.angle_beta   90.00
_cell.angle_gamma   90.00
#
_symmetry.space_group_name_H-M   'P 1'
#
loop_
_entity.id
_entity.type
_entity.pdbx_description
1 polymer ?
#
loop_
_entity_poly.entity_id
_entity_poly.type
_entity_poly.pdbx_seq_one_letter_code
_entity_poly.pdbx_strand_id
1 'polypeptide(L)'
;MRVTLKDVAKEPFRVFFPAGVIAGIIGVALWPLYFWGITELYPGQIHARIMACGLFGGFIFGFLGTAMPRMLSANPLRVTEVIPLLLLHIAMVISFALGKVFSGDVLFLSALVGFLACLAIRASKRKDTPPPGFVLVGLALLCVMSGAILAVIQNFREVETFWITLQRLLMYQGFVLLPILGIGPFILPRFFGMPNKHDFPEMLVPSKDWTKKALLALTIGIIIVGSFFM
;
A
#
# COMPACT_ATOMS: atom_id res chain seq x y z
N MET A 1 -27.89 -11.18 6.88
CA MET A 1 -26.70 -11.43 7.72
C MET A 1 -26.16 -10.07 8.20
N ARG A 2 -26.13 -9.79 9.51
CA ARG A 2 -25.63 -8.50 10.02
C ARG A 2 -24.10 -8.58 10.09
N VAL A 3 -23.41 -7.73 9.32
CA VAL A 3 -21.94 -7.59 9.39
C VAL A 3 -21.58 -6.97 10.73
N THR A 4 -20.76 -7.64 11.51
CA THR A 4 -20.29 -7.14 12.82
C THR A 4 -18.93 -6.43 12.66
N LEU A 5 -18.57 -5.56 13.63
CA LEU A 5 -17.23 -4.93 13.64
C LEU A 5 -16.08 -5.95 13.67
N LYS A 6 -16.33 -7.13 14.28
CA LYS A 6 -15.36 -8.22 14.28
C LYS A 6 -15.16 -8.81 12.88
N ASP A 7 -16.21 -8.88 12.06
CA ASP A 7 -16.12 -9.36 10.68
C ASP A 7 -15.38 -8.36 9.80
N VAL A 8 -15.59 -7.06 10.02
CA VAL A 8 -14.83 -5.99 9.37
C VAL A 8 -13.34 -6.07 9.70
N ALA A 9 -12.99 -6.35 10.95
CA ALA A 9 -11.59 -6.46 11.36
C ALA A 9 -10.89 -7.70 10.78
N LYS A 10 -11.61 -8.82 10.61
CA LYS A 10 -11.08 -10.02 9.94
C LYS A 10 -10.85 -9.80 8.44
N GLU A 11 -11.59 -8.89 7.85
CA GLU A 11 -11.57 -8.59 6.41
C GLU A 11 -11.48 -7.07 6.19
N PRO A 12 -10.32 -6.44 6.47
CA PRO A 12 -10.13 -5.00 6.35
C PRO A 12 -10.47 -4.43 4.97
N PHE A 13 -10.37 -5.22 3.90
CA PHE A 13 -10.78 -4.79 2.55
C PHE A 13 -12.21 -4.25 2.51
N ARG A 14 -13.12 -4.72 3.38
CA ARG A 14 -14.52 -4.29 3.42
C ARG A 14 -14.69 -2.80 3.72
N VAL A 15 -13.74 -2.19 4.40
CA VAL A 15 -13.76 -0.75 4.74
C VAL A 15 -12.71 0.05 3.97
N PHE A 16 -11.52 -0.52 3.72
CA PHE A 16 -10.46 0.19 3.00
C PHE A 16 -10.72 0.30 1.51
N PHE A 17 -11.34 -0.70 0.85
CA PHE A 17 -11.68 -0.60 -0.57
C PHE A 17 -12.70 0.52 -0.85
N PRO A 18 -13.86 0.59 -0.14
CA PRO A 18 -14.76 1.72 -0.30
C PRO A 18 -14.10 3.07 0.03
N ALA A 19 -13.30 3.15 1.10
CA ALA A 19 -12.57 4.36 1.45
C ALA A 19 -11.58 4.78 0.35
N GLY A 20 -10.87 3.81 -0.24
CA GLY A 20 -9.99 4.04 -1.39
C GLY A 20 -10.74 4.54 -2.62
N VAL A 21 -11.88 3.92 -2.96
CA VAL A 21 -12.73 4.37 -4.09
C VAL A 21 -13.20 5.80 -3.86
N ILE A 22 -13.69 6.13 -2.67
CA ILE A 22 -14.11 7.50 -2.33
C ILE A 22 -12.93 8.47 -2.45
N ALA A 23 -11.74 8.10 -1.98
CA ALA A 23 -10.53 8.90 -2.16
C ALA A 23 -10.22 9.13 -3.65
N GLY A 24 -10.32 8.09 -4.49
CA GLY A 24 -10.14 8.20 -5.94
C GLY A 24 -11.12 9.18 -6.58
N ILE A 25 -12.40 9.10 -6.21
CA ILE A 25 -13.44 10.04 -6.68
C ILE A 25 -13.09 11.48 -6.28
N ILE A 26 -12.70 11.70 -5.02
CA ILE A 26 -12.26 13.03 -4.54
C ILE A 26 -11.05 13.50 -5.34
N GLY A 27 -10.04 12.65 -5.52
CA GLY A 27 -8.83 13.00 -6.26
C GLY A 27 -9.11 13.43 -7.70
N VAL A 28 -10.00 12.71 -8.41
CA VAL A 28 -10.40 13.06 -9.78
C VAL A 28 -11.25 14.33 -9.80
N ALA A 29 -12.15 14.50 -8.84
CA ALA A 29 -13.04 15.65 -8.77
C ALA A 29 -12.30 17.00 -8.57
N LEU A 30 -11.09 16.99 -8.01
CA LEU A 30 -10.30 18.20 -7.85
C LEU A 30 -10.02 18.93 -9.17
N TRP A 31 -9.84 18.18 -10.28
CA TRP A 31 -9.56 18.79 -11.58
C TRP A 31 -10.73 19.61 -12.14
N PRO A 32 -11.96 19.07 -12.29
CA PRO A 32 -13.09 19.89 -12.74
C PRO A 32 -13.42 21.02 -11.77
N LEU A 33 -13.31 20.81 -10.45
CA LEU A 33 -13.54 21.87 -9.47
C LEU A 33 -12.57 23.05 -9.65
N TYR A 34 -11.30 22.76 -9.95
CA TYR A 34 -10.30 23.79 -10.26
C TYR A 34 -10.60 24.49 -11.59
N PHE A 35 -10.90 23.74 -12.66
CA PHE A 35 -11.18 24.33 -13.97
C PHE A 35 -12.46 25.20 -13.99
N TRP A 36 -13.44 24.87 -13.14
CA TRP A 36 -14.65 25.67 -13.00
C TRP A 36 -14.51 26.84 -12.02
N GLY A 37 -13.34 27.07 -11.47
CA GLY A 37 -13.09 28.14 -10.51
C GLY A 37 -13.78 27.96 -9.14
N ILE A 38 -14.23 26.73 -8.81
CA ILE A 38 -14.85 26.44 -7.51
C ILE A 38 -13.79 26.35 -6.41
N THR A 39 -12.57 25.97 -6.76
CA THR A 39 -11.41 25.96 -5.86
C THR A 39 -10.21 26.63 -6.52
N GLU A 40 -9.42 27.36 -5.75
CA GLU A 40 -8.14 27.94 -6.17
C GLU A 40 -6.96 26.95 -5.99
N LEU A 41 -7.19 25.82 -5.33
CA LEU A 41 -6.16 24.82 -5.08
C LEU A 41 -5.78 24.10 -6.38
N TYR A 42 -4.55 24.29 -6.85
CA TYR A 42 -4.03 23.56 -8.01
C TYR A 42 -3.90 22.06 -7.70
N PRO A 43 -4.57 21.18 -8.49
CA PRO A 43 -4.72 19.78 -8.11
C PRO A 43 -3.45 18.92 -8.28
N GLY A 44 -2.48 19.33 -9.08
CA GLY A 44 -1.40 18.47 -9.58
C GLY A 44 -0.73 17.60 -8.51
N GLN A 45 -0.23 18.22 -7.45
CA GLN A 45 0.43 17.49 -6.37
C GLN A 45 -0.56 16.77 -5.45
N ILE A 46 -1.69 17.40 -5.16
CA ILE A 46 -2.73 16.88 -4.27
C ILE A 46 -3.39 15.66 -4.89
N HIS A 47 -3.76 15.74 -6.16
CA HIS A 47 -4.30 14.62 -6.92
C HIS A 47 -3.37 13.40 -6.87
N ALA A 48 -2.08 13.58 -7.19
CA ALA A 48 -1.11 12.49 -7.17
C ALA A 48 -1.03 11.80 -5.79
N ARG A 49 -1.03 12.58 -4.69
CA ARG A 49 -1.04 12.04 -3.32
C ARG A 49 -2.32 11.30 -2.98
N ILE A 50 -3.48 11.86 -3.33
CA ILE A 50 -4.77 11.20 -3.07
C ILE A 50 -4.87 9.91 -3.89
N MET A 51 -4.41 9.89 -5.14
CA MET A 51 -4.42 8.67 -5.96
C MET A 51 -3.46 7.62 -5.39
N ALA A 52 -2.22 7.96 -5.07
CA ALA A 52 -1.25 6.99 -4.59
C ALA A 52 -1.53 6.54 -3.14
N CYS A 53 -1.72 7.48 -2.21
CA CYS A 53 -1.87 7.17 -0.80
C CYS A 53 -3.32 6.88 -0.41
N GLY A 54 -4.29 7.57 -1.02
CA GLY A 54 -5.71 7.39 -0.76
C GLY A 54 -6.30 6.20 -1.51
N LEU A 55 -6.34 6.25 -2.84
CA LEU A 55 -6.94 5.18 -3.65
C LEU A 55 -6.10 3.89 -3.55
N PHE A 56 -4.87 3.90 -4.05
CA PHE A 56 -4.03 2.69 -4.06
C PHE A 56 -3.62 2.27 -2.66
N GLY A 57 -3.33 3.22 -1.76
CA GLY A 57 -3.06 2.95 -0.35
C GLY A 57 -4.23 2.22 0.32
N GLY A 58 -5.47 2.65 0.07
CA GLY A 58 -6.68 1.98 0.55
C GLY A 58 -6.79 0.54 0.05
N PHE A 59 -6.56 0.31 -1.26
CA PHE A 59 -6.55 -1.05 -1.81
C PHE A 59 -5.42 -1.91 -1.22
N ILE A 60 -4.21 -1.37 -1.10
CA ILE A 60 -3.06 -2.12 -0.55
C ILE A 60 -3.29 -2.44 0.93
N PHE A 61 -3.75 -1.50 1.75
CA PHE A 61 -4.05 -1.73 3.17
C PHE A 61 -5.18 -2.75 3.34
N GLY A 62 -6.24 -2.61 2.56
CA GLY A 62 -7.37 -3.55 2.59
C GLY A 62 -6.96 -4.95 2.16
N PHE A 63 -6.24 -5.06 1.05
CA PHE A 63 -5.78 -6.34 0.53
C PHE A 63 -4.78 -7.02 1.47
N LEU A 64 -3.67 -6.36 1.79
CA LEU A 64 -2.62 -6.94 2.62
C LEU A 64 -3.12 -7.21 4.05
N GLY A 65 -3.94 -6.32 4.61
CA GLY A 65 -4.54 -6.53 5.93
C GLY A 65 -5.44 -7.76 6.00
N THR A 66 -6.01 -8.17 4.88
CA THR A 66 -6.85 -9.38 4.76
C THR A 66 -6.06 -10.60 4.33
N ALA A 67 -5.26 -10.48 3.27
CA ALA A 67 -4.59 -11.61 2.64
C ALA A 67 -3.35 -12.08 3.40
N MET A 68 -2.53 -11.15 3.92
CA MET A 68 -1.30 -11.51 4.62
C MET A 68 -1.52 -12.40 5.86
N PRO A 69 -2.44 -12.07 6.78
CA PRO A 69 -2.72 -12.96 7.91
C PRO A 69 -3.17 -14.36 7.47
N ARG A 70 -3.96 -14.46 6.41
CA ARG A 70 -4.42 -15.75 5.86
C ARG A 70 -3.27 -16.55 5.26
N MET A 71 -2.43 -15.91 4.43
CA MET A 71 -1.28 -16.55 3.78
C MET A 71 -0.20 -16.99 4.77
N LEU A 72 -0.08 -16.28 5.90
CA LEU A 72 0.86 -16.60 6.97
C LEU A 72 0.27 -17.58 8.00
N SER A 73 -0.98 -18.04 7.83
CA SER A 73 -1.72 -18.82 8.83
C SER A 73 -1.66 -18.17 10.23
N ALA A 74 -1.71 -16.83 10.25
CA ALA A 74 -1.65 -15.99 11.45
C ALA A 74 -3.03 -15.42 11.81
N ASN A 75 -3.16 -14.91 13.03
CA ASN A 75 -4.40 -14.30 13.48
C ASN A 75 -4.76 -13.05 12.63
N PRO A 76 -6.04 -12.85 12.28
CA PRO A 76 -6.48 -11.65 11.56
C PRO A 76 -6.22 -10.38 12.37
N LEU A 77 -6.38 -9.22 11.73
CA LEU A 77 -6.33 -7.94 12.40
C LEU A 77 -7.48 -7.81 13.40
N ARG A 78 -7.25 -6.99 14.44
CA ARG A 78 -8.24 -6.69 15.48
C ARG A 78 -8.98 -5.38 15.16
N VAL A 79 -10.16 -5.21 15.73
CA VAL A 79 -10.92 -3.96 15.61
C VAL A 79 -10.09 -2.75 16.07
N THR A 80 -9.34 -2.92 17.16
CA THR A 80 -8.46 -1.90 17.74
C THR A 80 -7.26 -1.53 16.85
N GLU A 81 -6.97 -2.30 15.81
CA GLU A 81 -5.95 -2.03 14.82
C GLU A 81 -6.56 -1.42 13.54
N VAL A 82 -7.67 -1.99 13.07
CA VAL A 82 -8.31 -1.58 11.82
C VAL A 82 -8.96 -0.20 11.92
N ILE A 83 -9.66 0.10 13.02
CA ILE A 83 -10.37 1.38 13.15
C ILE A 83 -9.40 2.58 13.21
N PRO A 84 -8.33 2.59 14.03
CA PRO A 84 -7.37 3.69 14.00
C PRO A 84 -6.70 3.87 12.63
N LEU A 85 -6.33 2.79 11.95
CA LEU A 85 -5.74 2.85 10.61
C LEU A 85 -6.72 3.45 9.59
N LEU A 86 -7.99 3.08 9.65
CA LEU A 86 -9.03 3.65 8.78
C LEU A 86 -9.25 5.15 9.07
N LEU A 87 -9.28 5.54 10.35
CA LEU A 87 -9.42 6.95 10.74
C LEU A 87 -8.23 7.78 10.26
N LEU A 88 -7.00 7.28 10.40
CA LEU A 88 -5.80 7.93 9.86
C LEU A 88 -5.88 8.05 8.33
N HIS A 89 -6.34 7.00 7.64
CA HIS A 89 -6.50 7.02 6.18
C HIS A 89 -7.52 8.08 5.73
N ILE A 90 -8.68 8.15 6.39
CA ILE A 90 -9.70 9.17 6.08
C ILE A 90 -9.19 10.58 6.38
N ALA A 91 -8.57 10.78 7.56
CA ALA A 91 -8.00 12.08 7.95
C ALA A 91 -6.92 12.55 6.98
N MET A 92 -6.07 11.63 6.48
CA MET A 92 -5.08 11.89 5.46
C MET A 92 -5.73 12.38 4.15
N VAL A 93 -6.74 11.68 3.65
CA VAL A 93 -7.45 12.06 2.41
C VAL A 93 -8.09 13.44 2.56
N ILE A 94 -8.74 13.71 3.69
CA ILE A 94 -9.33 15.02 4.00
C ILE A 94 -8.24 16.09 4.03
N SER A 95 -7.10 15.84 4.69
CA SER A 95 -6.00 16.78 4.77
C SER A 95 -5.46 17.14 3.40
N PHE A 96 -5.24 16.17 2.52
CA PHE A 96 -4.83 16.42 1.14
C PHE A 96 -5.89 17.21 0.35
N ALA A 97 -7.17 16.82 0.44
CA ALA A 97 -8.26 17.52 -0.25
C ALA A 97 -8.40 18.99 0.17
N LEU A 98 -8.04 19.32 1.41
CA LEU A 98 -7.98 20.68 1.94
C LEU A 98 -6.66 21.42 1.63
N GLY A 99 -5.76 20.85 0.83
CA GLY A 99 -4.46 21.42 0.51
C GLY A 99 -3.41 21.35 1.63
N LYS A 100 -3.71 20.70 2.74
CA LYS A 100 -2.81 20.55 3.89
C LYS A 100 -1.84 19.39 3.66
N VAL A 101 -0.92 19.57 2.68
CA VAL A 101 -0.03 18.50 2.20
C VAL A 101 0.84 17.93 3.31
N PHE A 102 1.48 18.77 4.12
CA PHE A 102 2.30 18.32 5.24
C PHE A 102 1.53 17.43 6.24
N SER A 103 0.35 17.89 6.67
CA SER A 103 -0.49 17.11 7.59
C SER A 103 -0.90 15.78 6.97
N GLY A 104 -1.23 15.77 5.68
CA GLY A 104 -1.55 14.56 4.93
C GLY A 104 -0.37 13.59 4.87
N ASP A 105 0.85 14.07 4.58
CA ASP A 105 2.06 13.24 4.55
C ASP A 105 2.38 12.63 5.92
N VAL A 106 2.24 13.39 7.01
CA VAL A 106 2.44 12.90 8.39
C VAL A 106 1.40 11.84 8.76
N LEU A 107 0.12 12.08 8.43
CA LEU A 107 -0.95 11.12 8.70
C LEU A 107 -0.77 9.83 7.88
N PHE A 108 -0.32 9.94 6.62
CA PHE A 108 0.01 8.78 5.80
C PHE A 108 1.17 7.98 6.40
N LEU A 109 2.27 8.65 6.77
CA LEU A 109 3.41 8.00 7.40
C LEU A 109 3.02 7.30 8.70
N SER A 110 2.18 7.94 9.52
CA SER A 110 1.65 7.35 10.76
C SER A 110 0.81 6.10 10.49
N ALA A 111 -0.09 6.16 9.51
CA ALA A 111 -0.90 5.02 9.09
C ALA A 111 -0.02 3.87 8.56
N LEU A 112 1.00 4.20 7.76
CA LEU A 112 1.93 3.23 7.19
C LEU A 112 2.75 2.53 8.28
N VAL A 113 3.31 3.28 9.23
CA VAL A 113 4.06 2.72 10.38
C VAL A 113 3.17 1.81 11.20
N GLY A 114 1.96 2.25 11.55
CA GLY A 114 0.98 1.43 12.27
C GLY A 114 0.61 0.15 11.51
N PHE A 115 0.38 0.26 10.21
CA PHE A 115 0.07 -0.88 9.37
C PHE A 115 1.23 -1.89 9.27
N LEU A 116 2.46 -1.39 9.06
CA LEU A 116 3.65 -2.23 9.04
C LEU A 116 3.89 -2.94 10.38
N ALA A 117 3.67 -2.27 11.50
CA ALA A 117 3.72 -2.90 12.82
C ALA A 117 2.71 -4.04 12.95
N CYS A 118 1.47 -3.83 12.47
CA CYS A 118 0.45 -4.87 12.45
C CYS A 118 0.88 -6.08 11.59
N LEU A 119 1.46 -5.85 10.41
CA LEU A 119 1.95 -6.93 9.54
C LEU A 119 3.17 -7.64 10.13
N ALA A 120 4.11 -6.91 10.73
CA ALA A 120 5.31 -7.46 11.37
C ALA A 120 4.95 -8.43 12.52
N ILE A 121 3.96 -8.06 13.35
CA ILE A 121 3.45 -8.96 14.41
C ILE A 121 2.91 -10.27 13.83
N ARG A 122 2.26 -10.23 12.67
CA ARG A 122 1.74 -11.44 11.99
C ARG A 122 2.88 -12.24 11.37
N ALA A 123 3.80 -11.57 10.72
CA ALA A 123 4.98 -12.20 10.13
C ALA A 123 5.86 -12.91 11.16
N SER A 124 6.01 -12.34 12.36
CA SER A 124 6.76 -12.99 13.46
C SER A 124 6.07 -14.24 14.02
N LYS A 125 4.75 -14.34 13.88
CA LYS A 125 3.92 -15.46 14.36
C LYS A 125 3.45 -16.37 13.23
N ARG A 126 4.07 -16.27 12.06
CA ARG A 126 3.70 -17.06 10.89
C ARG A 126 3.85 -18.56 11.14
N LYS A 127 2.95 -19.32 10.54
CA LYS A 127 3.00 -20.79 10.47
C LYS A 127 3.19 -21.28 9.03
N ASP A 128 3.16 -20.33 8.07
CA ASP A 128 3.24 -20.61 6.65
C ASP A 128 4.08 -19.55 5.93
N THR A 129 4.53 -19.85 4.72
CA THR A 129 5.36 -18.97 3.89
C THR A 129 4.53 -18.39 2.75
N PRO A 130 4.50 -17.05 2.56
CA PRO A 130 3.74 -16.43 1.47
C PRO A 130 4.33 -16.80 0.11
N PRO A 131 3.58 -16.65 -1.00
CA PRO A 131 4.10 -16.85 -2.35
C PRO A 131 5.39 -16.07 -2.62
N PRO A 132 6.34 -16.60 -3.42
CA PRO A 132 7.66 -16.00 -3.61
C PRO A 132 7.62 -14.56 -4.16
N GLY A 133 6.61 -14.20 -4.97
CA GLY A 133 6.41 -12.83 -5.46
C GLY A 133 6.16 -11.78 -4.36
N PHE A 134 5.79 -12.20 -3.14
CA PHE A 134 5.55 -11.27 -2.03
C PHE A 134 6.82 -10.56 -1.54
N VAL A 135 8.01 -10.97 -1.96
CA VAL A 135 9.23 -10.19 -1.73
C VAL A 135 9.16 -8.81 -2.41
N LEU A 136 8.47 -8.71 -3.55
CA LEU A 136 8.21 -7.43 -4.22
C LEU A 136 7.25 -6.54 -3.41
N VAL A 137 6.29 -7.13 -2.71
CA VAL A 137 5.43 -6.38 -1.77
C VAL A 137 6.25 -5.80 -0.63
N GLY A 138 7.18 -6.58 -0.06
CA GLY A 138 8.12 -6.10 0.93
C GLY A 138 8.97 -4.92 0.42
N LEU A 139 9.49 -5.02 -0.80
CA LEU A 139 10.25 -3.95 -1.46
C LEU A 139 9.37 -2.71 -1.71
N ALA A 140 8.11 -2.89 -2.12
CA ALA A 140 7.15 -1.79 -2.29
C ALA A 140 6.89 -1.03 -0.98
N LEU A 141 6.75 -1.75 0.13
CA LEU A 141 6.56 -1.16 1.46
C LEU A 141 7.80 -0.39 1.91
N LEU A 142 9.00 -0.85 1.56
CA LEU A 142 10.24 -0.09 1.77
C LEU A 142 10.29 1.17 0.90
N CYS A 143 9.90 1.08 -0.38
CA CYS A 143 9.83 2.23 -1.28
C CYS A 143 8.88 3.30 -0.74
N VAL A 144 7.65 2.93 -0.39
CA VAL A 144 6.67 3.90 0.11
C VAL A 144 7.07 4.48 1.47
N MET A 145 7.68 3.68 2.34
CA MET A 145 8.21 4.18 3.62
C MET A 145 9.29 5.24 3.39
N SER A 146 10.28 4.95 2.54
CA SER A 146 11.35 5.89 2.19
C SER A 146 10.79 7.14 1.51
N GLY A 147 9.86 6.97 0.56
CA GLY A 147 9.19 8.08 -0.11
C GLY A 147 8.36 8.96 0.83
N ALA A 148 7.64 8.36 1.77
CA ALA A 148 6.85 9.10 2.77
C ALA A 148 7.74 9.88 3.76
N ILE A 149 8.86 9.30 4.18
CA ILE A 149 9.85 9.99 5.01
C ILE A 149 10.43 11.18 4.25
N LEU A 150 10.84 11.00 2.99
CA LEU A 150 11.33 12.10 2.15
C LEU A 150 10.28 13.18 1.97
N ALA A 151 9.00 12.82 1.76
CA ALA A 151 7.90 13.77 1.65
C ALA A 151 7.75 14.64 2.90
N VAL A 152 7.89 14.07 4.08
CA VAL A 152 7.86 14.82 5.35
C VAL A 152 9.08 15.72 5.49
N ILE A 153 10.29 15.22 5.19
CA ILE A 153 11.54 15.99 5.30
C ILE A 153 11.53 17.22 4.39
N GLN A 154 10.98 17.11 3.18
CA GLN A 154 10.89 18.20 2.20
C GLN A 154 10.09 19.42 2.71
N ASN A 155 9.26 19.27 3.74
CA ASN A 155 8.58 20.41 4.36
C ASN A 155 9.45 21.22 5.34
N PHE A 156 10.60 20.69 5.74
CA PHE A 156 11.51 21.33 6.70
C PHE A 156 12.80 21.85 6.09
N ARG A 157 13.13 21.40 4.86
CA ARG A 157 14.39 21.74 4.20
C ARG A 157 14.17 21.89 2.70
N GLU A 158 14.83 22.86 2.12
CA GLU A 158 15.00 22.88 0.67
C GLU A 158 15.82 21.67 0.26
N VAL A 159 15.32 20.92 -0.71
CA VAL A 159 15.96 19.71 -1.23
C VAL A 159 16.18 19.85 -2.74
N GLU A 160 17.26 19.27 -3.22
CA GLU A 160 17.56 19.22 -4.66
C GLU A 160 16.45 18.49 -5.42
N THR A 161 16.28 18.85 -6.70
CA THR A 161 15.28 18.26 -7.61
C THR A 161 15.37 16.74 -7.68
N PHE A 162 16.57 16.19 -7.56
CA PHE A 162 16.80 14.74 -7.48
C PHE A 162 15.96 14.08 -6.38
N TRP A 163 16.00 14.59 -5.15
CA TRP A 163 15.27 14.02 -4.01
C TRP A 163 13.75 14.14 -4.16
N ILE A 164 13.29 15.22 -4.82
CA ILE A 164 11.85 15.40 -5.12
C ILE A 164 11.40 14.34 -6.14
N THR A 165 12.21 14.12 -7.18
CA THR A 165 11.93 13.10 -8.20
C THR A 165 11.96 11.71 -7.62
N LEU A 166 13.01 11.38 -6.85
CA LEU A 166 13.15 10.10 -6.18
C LEU A 166 11.96 9.81 -5.23
N GLN A 167 11.55 10.79 -4.43
CA GLN A 167 10.38 10.67 -3.55
C GLN A 167 9.12 10.30 -4.35
N ARG A 168 8.90 10.95 -5.50
CA ARG A 168 7.74 10.65 -6.37
C ARG A 168 7.82 9.25 -6.95
N LEU A 169 8.98 8.82 -7.44
CA LEU A 169 9.17 7.49 -8.02
C LEU A 169 8.98 6.40 -6.96
N LEU A 170 9.55 6.55 -5.78
CA LEU A 170 9.38 5.59 -4.67
C LEU A 170 7.92 5.50 -4.21
N MET A 171 7.27 6.65 -4.05
CA MET A 171 5.93 6.71 -3.45
C MET A 171 4.81 6.40 -4.45
N TYR A 172 4.98 6.74 -5.74
CA TYR A 172 3.92 6.57 -6.73
C TYR A 172 4.16 5.36 -7.63
N GLN A 173 5.39 5.11 -8.07
CA GLN A 173 5.68 3.95 -8.92
C GLN A 173 6.07 2.72 -8.09
N GLY A 174 7.06 2.83 -7.23
CA GLY A 174 7.51 1.69 -6.40
C GLY A 174 6.39 1.10 -5.56
N PHE A 175 5.61 1.95 -4.90
CA PHE A 175 4.50 1.52 -4.04
C PHE A 175 3.35 0.85 -4.80
N VAL A 176 3.05 1.27 -6.03
CA VAL A 176 1.91 0.75 -6.80
C VAL A 176 2.35 -0.41 -7.70
N LEU A 177 3.45 -0.24 -8.45
CA LEU A 177 3.88 -1.21 -9.46
C LEU A 177 4.36 -2.53 -8.85
N LEU A 178 5.20 -2.46 -7.81
CA LEU A 178 5.80 -3.67 -7.23
C LEU A 178 4.77 -4.63 -6.60
N PRO A 179 3.73 -4.18 -5.88
CA PRO A 179 2.68 -5.10 -5.44
C PRO A 179 1.90 -5.73 -6.58
N ILE A 180 1.64 -4.99 -7.66
CA ILE A 180 0.96 -5.55 -8.84
C ILE A 180 1.80 -6.67 -9.45
N LEU A 181 3.09 -6.46 -9.61
CA LEU A 181 4.01 -7.49 -10.14
C LEU A 181 4.18 -8.67 -9.18
N GLY A 182 4.17 -8.42 -7.86
CA GLY A 182 4.33 -9.46 -6.85
C GLY A 182 3.09 -10.31 -6.60
N ILE A 183 1.92 -9.68 -6.64
CA ILE A 183 0.64 -10.32 -6.31
C ILE A 183 -0.06 -10.83 -7.57
N GLY A 184 0.08 -10.12 -8.70
CA GLY A 184 -0.58 -10.44 -9.96
C GLY A 184 -0.40 -11.89 -10.40
N PRO A 185 0.82 -12.42 -10.49
CA PRO A 185 1.05 -13.83 -10.87
C PRO A 185 0.38 -14.86 -9.95
N PHE A 186 0.06 -14.48 -8.72
CA PHE A 186 -0.65 -15.33 -7.78
C PHE A 186 -2.18 -15.22 -7.91
N ILE A 187 -2.71 -14.02 -8.15
CA ILE A 187 -4.16 -13.79 -8.17
C ILE A 187 -4.77 -14.00 -9.54
N LEU A 188 -4.12 -13.53 -10.62
CA LEU A 188 -4.67 -13.58 -11.98
C LEU A 188 -5.06 -15.00 -12.43
N PRO A 189 -4.23 -16.06 -12.22
CA PRO A 189 -4.63 -17.41 -12.61
C PRO A 189 -5.93 -17.84 -11.93
N ARG A 190 -6.17 -17.45 -10.68
CA ARG A 190 -7.40 -17.78 -9.95
C ARG A 190 -8.64 -17.09 -10.53
N PHE A 191 -8.52 -15.84 -10.96
CA PHE A 191 -9.60 -15.13 -11.64
C PHE A 191 -10.00 -15.76 -12.96
N PHE A 192 -9.03 -16.34 -13.69
CA PHE A 192 -9.26 -17.00 -14.97
C PHE A 192 -9.52 -18.52 -14.85
N GLY A 193 -9.71 -19.04 -13.62
CA GLY A 193 -9.96 -20.47 -13.39
C GLY A 193 -8.77 -21.37 -13.76
N MET A 194 -7.58 -20.82 -13.88
CA MET A 194 -6.37 -21.59 -14.18
C MET A 194 -5.87 -22.31 -12.92
N PRO A 195 -5.32 -23.55 -13.07
CA PRO A 195 -4.73 -24.24 -11.93
C PRO A 195 -3.55 -23.44 -11.37
N ASN A 196 -3.59 -23.15 -10.08
CA ASN A 196 -2.52 -22.44 -9.40
C ASN A 196 -1.53 -23.46 -8.83
N LYS A 197 -0.23 -23.33 -9.16
CA LYS A 197 0.82 -24.25 -8.68
C LYS A 197 1.16 -24.08 -7.19
N HIS A 198 0.55 -23.10 -6.52
CA HIS A 198 0.70 -22.88 -5.10
C HIS A 198 -0.60 -23.22 -4.38
N ASP A 199 -0.83 -24.52 -4.17
CA ASP A 199 -1.84 -24.98 -3.23
C ASP A 199 -1.24 -24.98 -1.81
N PHE A 200 -1.91 -24.27 -0.91
CA PHE A 200 -1.63 -24.32 0.52
C PHE A 200 -1.98 -25.73 1.09
N PRO A 201 -1.25 -26.24 2.11
CA PRO A 201 -0.33 -25.54 3.02
C PRO A 201 1.12 -25.56 2.53
N GLU A 202 1.77 -24.41 2.57
CA GLU A 202 3.20 -24.31 2.35
C GLU A 202 3.94 -24.54 3.67
N MET A 203 5.14 -25.10 3.60
CA MET A 203 5.95 -25.39 4.79
C MET A 203 6.57 -24.10 5.33
N LEU A 204 6.78 -24.04 6.64
CA LEU A 204 7.47 -22.94 7.35
C LEU A 204 8.87 -22.66 6.76
N VAL A 205 9.52 -23.70 6.25
CA VAL A 205 10.83 -23.61 5.59
C VAL A 205 10.63 -23.52 4.08
N PRO A 206 11.05 -22.43 3.43
CA PRO A 206 10.91 -22.27 1.98
C PRO A 206 11.63 -23.38 1.23
N SER A 207 11.00 -23.92 0.18
CA SER A 207 11.65 -24.87 -0.72
C SER A 207 12.75 -24.19 -1.54
N LYS A 208 13.70 -24.98 -2.09
CA LYS A 208 14.74 -24.44 -2.99
C LYS A 208 14.15 -23.74 -4.22
N ASP A 209 13.02 -24.23 -4.74
CA ASP A 209 12.31 -23.64 -5.87
C ASP A 209 11.68 -22.30 -5.47
N TRP A 210 11.05 -22.23 -4.32
CA TRP A 210 10.54 -20.97 -3.75
C TRP A 210 11.65 -19.92 -3.62
N THR A 211 12.80 -20.31 -3.06
CA THR A 211 13.95 -19.40 -2.86
C THR A 211 14.48 -18.87 -4.19
N LYS A 212 14.61 -19.73 -5.22
CA LYS A 212 15.03 -19.30 -6.55
C LYS A 212 14.06 -18.28 -7.17
N LYS A 213 12.74 -18.54 -7.08
CA LYS A 213 11.71 -17.62 -7.60
C LYS A 213 11.68 -16.30 -6.82
N ALA A 214 11.84 -16.35 -5.51
CA ALA A 214 11.90 -15.16 -4.66
C ALA A 214 13.14 -14.30 -4.97
N LEU A 215 14.31 -14.92 -5.14
CA LEU A 215 15.54 -14.23 -5.54
C LEU A 215 15.41 -13.59 -6.93
N LEU A 216 14.86 -14.31 -7.90
CA LEU A 216 14.61 -13.76 -9.23
C LEU A 216 13.67 -12.54 -9.17
N ALA A 217 12.56 -12.66 -8.47
CA ALA A 217 11.62 -11.56 -8.28
C ALA A 217 12.30 -10.36 -7.59
N LEU A 218 13.07 -10.60 -6.52
CA LEU A 218 13.79 -9.56 -5.81
C LEU A 218 14.82 -8.86 -6.71
N THR A 219 15.58 -9.61 -7.52
CA THR A 219 16.55 -9.05 -8.47
C THR A 219 15.86 -8.12 -9.46
N ILE A 220 14.73 -8.54 -10.05
CA ILE A 220 13.93 -7.71 -10.94
C ILE A 220 13.44 -6.44 -10.21
N GLY A 221 12.93 -6.60 -9.00
CA GLY A 221 12.48 -5.47 -8.18
C GLY A 221 13.60 -4.47 -7.88
N ILE A 222 14.79 -4.95 -7.55
CA ILE A 222 15.96 -4.10 -7.30
C ILE A 222 16.39 -3.35 -8.58
N ILE A 223 16.35 -4.00 -9.75
CA ILE A 223 16.63 -3.33 -11.03
C ILE A 223 15.60 -2.22 -11.29
N ILE A 224 14.31 -2.47 -11.07
CA ILE A 224 13.27 -1.46 -11.22
C ILE A 224 13.50 -0.29 -10.26
N VAL A 225 13.73 -0.55 -8.97
CA VAL A 225 13.99 0.51 -7.99
C VAL A 225 15.32 1.21 -8.27
N GLY A 226 16.35 0.47 -8.70
CA GLY A 226 17.65 1.02 -9.10
C GLY A 226 17.52 2.02 -10.24
N SER A 227 16.61 1.81 -11.20
CA SER A 227 16.37 2.76 -12.28
C SER A 227 15.79 4.11 -11.82
N PHE A 228 15.26 4.20 -10.59
CA PHE A 228 14.76 5.46 -10.01
C PHE A 228 15.90 6.41 -9.60
N PHE A 229 17.12 5.91 -9.51
CA PHE A 229 18.30 6.69 -9.11
C PHE A 229 19.13 7.17 -10.32
N MET A 230 18.71 6.83 -11.54
CA MET A 230 19.31 7.27 -12.80
C MET A 230 18.59 8.49 -13.35
#